data_fcc6d881da02a0a31273519fba9c757e
#
_entry.id   fcc6d881da02a0a31273519fba9c757e
#
_cell.length_a   1.000
_cell.length_b   1.000
_cell.length_c   1.000
_cell.angle_alpha   90.00
_cell.angle_beta   90.00
_cell.angle_gamma   90.00
#
_symmetry.space_group_name_H-M   'P 1'
#
loop_
_entity.id
_entity.type
_entity.pdbx_description
1 polymer ?
#
loop_
_entity_poly.entity_id
_entity_poly.type
_entity_poly.pdbx_seq_one_letter_code
_entity_poly.pdbx_strand_id
1 'polypeptide(L)'
;MRQQPATRRKFLKLAGTAAVAGALPVVTLRPLEATPATLSTAIRNVVGEAPLKSGKIKIDIPPLVENGNTVPMTISVASPMTADDHVKSIHVFNEKNPLPNIGNFYLGPQAGRAQVSTRIRLADSQKVVAIARLSDDSFWQVSTDVIVTLAACTDEVN
;
A
#
# COMPACT_ATOMS: atom_id res chain seq x y z
N MET A 1 21.27 58.81 42.87
CA MET A 1 20.51 57.50 42.75
C MET A 1 21.33 56.55 41.90
N ARG A 2 21.98 55.55 42.51
CA ARG A 2 22.78 54.53 41.80
C ARG A 2 21.85 53.33 41.54
N GLN A 3 21.57 53.04 40.29
CA GLN A 3 20.90 51.77 39.88
C GLN A 3 21.89 50.65 39.97
N GLN A 4 21.59 49.66 40.81
CA GLN A 4 22.37 48.40 40.86
C GLN A 4 22.03 47.52 39.71
N PRO A 5 23.00 46.93 39.01
CA PRO A 5 22.73 46.00 37.94
C PRO A 5 22.14 44.69 38.49
N ALA A 6 21.08 44.22 37.86
CA ALA A 6 20.42 42.96 38.20
C ALA A 6 21.38 41.78 37.95
N THR A 7 21.75 41.07 38.99
CA THR A 7 22.66 39.93 38.94
C THR A 7 21.95 38.73 38.29
N ARG A 8 22.65 38.00 37.43
CA ARG A 8 22.19 36.78 36.73
C ARG A 8 21.52 35.75 37.63
N ARG A 9 21.86 35.72 38.92
CA ARG A 9 21.21 34.87 39.94
C ARG A 9 19.78 35.28 40.27
N LYS A 10 19.41 36.57 40.16
CA LYS A 10 18.01 36.99 40.37
C LYS A 10 17.11 36.65 39.19
N PHE A 11 17.68 36.68 37.98
CA PHE A 11 16.94 36.27 36.78
C PHE A 11 16.57 34.77 36.79
N LEU A 12 17.51 33.93 37.23
CA LEU A 12 17.29 32.49 37.33
C LEU A 12 16.28 32.07 38.41
N LYS A 13 16.13 32.92 39.46
CA LYS A 13 15.12 32.63 40.50
C LYS A 13 13.71 33.08 40.10
N LEU A 14 13.57 34.00 39.17
CA LEU A 14 12.25 34.46 38.69
C LEU A 14 11.71 33.57 37.54
N ALA A 15 12.60 32.82 36.82
CA ALA A 15 12.23 31.92 35.75
C ALA A 15 11.74 30.54 36.24
N GLY A 16 11.83 30.28 37.54
CA GLY A 16 11.56 28.93 38.13
C GLY A 16 10.15 28.68 38.61
N THR A 17 9.20 29.62 38.50
CA THR A 17 7.86 29.46 39.10
C THR A 17 6.71 29.57 38.12
N ALA A 18 6.93 29.41 36.82
CA ALA A 18 5.88 29.27 35.83
C ALA A 18 6.00 27.94 35.10
N ALA A 19 6.08 26.85 35.86
CA ALA A 19 5.78 25.50 35.33
C ALA A 19 4.26 25.35 35.26
N VAL A 20 3.64 26.01 34.30
CA VAL A 20 2.31 25.64 33.83
C VAL A 20 2.48 24.28 33.22
N ALA A 21 2.00 23.25 33.93
CA ALA A 21 1.84 21.90 33.41
C ALA A 21 0.77 21.93 32.29
N GLY A 22 1.16 22.43 31.11
CA GLY A 22 0.44 22.25 29.88
C GLY A 22 0.60 20.79 29.52
N ALA A 23 -0.42 19.97 29.78
CA ALA A 23 -0.53 18.64 29.23
C ALA A 23 -0.63 18.80 27.71
N LEU A 24 0.52 18.78 27.02
CA LEU A 24 0.53 18.65 25.57
C LEU A 24 -0.10 17.28 25.26
N PRO A 25 -1.14 17.23 24.41
CA PRO A 25 -1.64 15.94 23.94
C PRO A 25 -0.47 15.23 23.25
N VAL A 26 -0.03 14.11 23.81
CA VAL A 26 0.90 13.21 23.12
C VAL A 26 0.12 12.64 21.96
N VAL A 27 0.31 13.19 20.77
CA VAL A 27 -0.21 12.61 19.55
C VAL A 27 0.63 11.36 19.29
N THR A 28 0.13 10.21 19.72
CA THR A 28 0.70 8.93 19.35
C THR A 28 0.36 8.71 17.87
N LEU A 29 1.32 8.98 16.99
CA LEU A 29 1.24 8.57 15.60
C LEU A 29 1.28 7.03 15.59
N ARG A 30 0.13 6.41 15.39
CA ARG A 30 0.08 4.99 15.10
C ARG A 30 0.62 4.79 13.69
N PRO A 31 1.53 3.83 13.46
CA PRO A 31 1.92 3.46 12.11
C PRO A 31 0.65 3.11 11.32
N LEU A 32 0.57 3.61 10.09
CA LEU A 32 -0.52 3.28 9.17
C LEU A 32 -0.30 1.84 8.71
N GLU A 33 -0.87 0.90 9.43
CA GLU A 33 -1.01 -0.47 8.93
C GLU A 33 -2.16 -0.51 7.93
N ALA A 34 -1.92 -1.09 6.76
CA ALA A 34 -3.00 -1.38 5.84
C ALA A 34 -3.94 -2.38 6.53
N THR A 35 -5.21 -2.06 6.53
CA THR A 35 -6.28 -2.88 7.10
C THR A 35 -7.18 -3.36 5.96
N PRO A 36 -8.02 -4.37 6.16
CA PRO A 36 -9.03 -4.76 5.16
C PRO A 36 -9.89 -3.59 4.69
N ALA A 37 -10.12 -2.60 5.55
CA ALA A 37 -10.84 -1.37 5.20
C ALA A 37 -10.06 -0.48 4.23
N THR A 38 -8.74 -0.38 4.39
CA THR A 38 -7.89 0.39 3.46
C THR A 38 -7.75 -0.30 2.12
N LEU A 39 -7.65 -1.64 2.10
CA LEU A 39 -7.65 -2.44 0.89
C LEU A 39 -8.97 -2.25 0.10
N SER A 40 -10.12 -2.36 0.76
CA SER A 40 -11.42 -2.18 0.10
C SER A 40 -11.59 -0.78 -0.47
N THR A 41 -11.10 0.24 0.23
CA THR A 41 -11.10 1.64 -0.25
C THR A 41 -10.19 1.81 -1.46
N ALA A 42 -8.98 1.23 -1.44
CA ALA A 42 -8.05 1.28 -2.57
C ALA A 42 -8.63 0.59 -3.82
N ILE A 43 -9.29 -0.55 -3.65
CA ILE A 43 -9.98 -1.25 -4.73
C ILE A 43 -11.13 -0.38 -5.27
N ARG A 44 -11.97 0.17 -4.40
CA ARG A 44 -13.09 1.04 -4.80
C ARG A 44 -12.63 2.27 -5.58
N ASN A 45 -11.50 2.85 -5.23
CA ASN A 45 -10.94 4.00 -5.97
C ASN A 45 -10.59 3.66 -7.42
N VAL A 46 -10.34 2.37 -7.74
CA VAL A 46 -10.03 1.91 -9.10
C VAL A 46 -11.30 1.48 -9.85
N VAL A 47 -12.17 0.71 -9.19
CA VAL A 47 -13.32 0.09 -9.84
C VAL A 47 -14.60 0.92 -9.72
N GLY A 48 -14.65 1.87 -8.78
CA GLY A 48 -15.87 2.59 -8.43
C GLY A 48 -16.92 1.64 -7.85
N GLU A 49 -18.12 1.71 -8.38
CA GLU A 49 -19.24 0.82 -8.04
C GLU A 49 -19.44 -0.32 -9.07
N ALA A 50 -18.48 -0.51 -10.01
CA ALA A 50 -18.59 -1.55 -11.02
C ALA A 50 -18.48 -2.95 -10.38
N PRO A 51 -19.26 -3.93 -10.89
CA PRO A 51 -19.17 -5.30 -10.38
C PRO A 51 -17.85 -5.96 -10.74
N LEU A 52 -17.26 -6.64 -9.76
CA LEU A 52 -16.04 -7.43 -9.94
C LEU A 52 -16.42 -8.86 -10.38
N LYS A 53 -15.95 -9.27 -11.55
CA LYS A 53 -16.16 -10.60 -12.13
C LYS A 53 -14.96 -11.49 -11.83
N SER A 54 -15.14 -12.81 -11.91
CA SER A 54 -14.07 -13.81 -11.73
C SER A 54 -13.93 -14.68 -12.97
N GLY A 55 -12.74 -15.28 -13.18
CA GLY A 55 -12.51 -16.31 -14.19
C GLY A 55 -11.57 -15.96 -15.32
N LYS A 56 -11.42 -14.70 -15.73
CA LYS A 56 -10.50 -14.32 -16.82
C LYS A 56 -9.06 -14.01 -16.35
N ILE A 57 -8.88 -13.70 -15.09
CA ILE A 57 -7.57 -13.32 -14.53
C ILE A 57 -7.02 -14.44 -13.65
N LYS A 58 -5.71 -14.67 -13.74
CA LYS A 58 -4.94 -15.62 -12.91
C LYS A 58 -3.75 -14.89 -12.29
N ILE A 59 -3.45 -15.26 -11.06
CA ILE A 59 -2.26 -14.85 -10.35
C ILE A 59 -1.44 -16.10 -10.02
N ASP A 60 -0.18 -16.05 -10.39
CA ASP A 60 0.81 -17.08 -10.06
C ASP A 60 1.83 -16.46 -9.11
N ILE A 61 1.79 -16.89 -7.87
CA ILE A 61 2.64 -16.49 -6.78
C ILE A 61 2.82 -17.69 -5.86
N PRO A 62 4.04 -17.99 -5.37
CA PRO A 62 4.23 -19.11 -4.46
C PRO A 62 3.35 -18.96 -3.22
N PRO A 63 2.61 -19.99 -2.81
CA PRO A 63 1.74 -19.92 -1.62
C PRO A 63 2.55 -19.82 -0.32
N LEU A 64 3.81 -20.28 -0.35
CA LEU A 64 4.77 -20.16 0.75
C LEU A 64 6.03 -19.46 0.24
N VAL A 65 6.42 -18.37 0.89
CA VAL A 65 7.55 -17.51 0.54
C VAL A 65 8.50 -17.41 1.73
N GLU A 66 9.75 -17.81 1.54
CA GLU A 66 10.77 -17.72 2.59
C GLU A 66 11.25 -16.30 2.85
N ASN A 67 11.22 -15.43 1.83
CA ASN A 67 11.70 -14.05 1.92
C ASN A 67 10.72 -13.08 1.27
N GLY A 68 10.01 -12.31 2.10
CA GLY A 68 9.05 -11.30 1.68
C GLY A 68 9.64 -10.12 0.90
N ASN A 69 10.96 -9.89 0.95
CA ASN A 69 11.57 -8.77 0.22
C ASN A 69 11.56 -8.95 -1.30
N THR A 70 11.43 -10.19 -1.79
CA THR A 70 11.57 -10.50 -3.22
C THR A 70 10.67 -11.67 -3.59
N VAL A 71 9.39 -11.42 -3.73
CA VAL A 71 8.37 -12.42 -4.05
C VAL A 71 8.06 -12.38 -5.54
N PRO A 72 8.36 -13.45 -6.30
CA PRO A 72 8.01 -13.50 -7.72
C PRO A 72 6.49 -13.57 -7.87
N MET A 73 5.97 -12.82 -8.84
CA MET A 73 4.55 -12.80 -9.15
C MET A 73 4.36 -12.68 -10.65
N THR A 74 3.47 -13.49 -11.20
CA THR A 74 2.99 -13.37 -12.58
C THR A 74 1.48 -13.28 -12.60
N ILE A 75 0.96 -12.29 -13.29
CA ILE A 75 -0.46 -12.11 -13.54
C ILE A 75 -0.72 -12.30 -15.02
N SER A 76 -1.71 -13.08 -15.36
CA SER A 76 -2.15 -13.28 -16.73
C SER A 76 -3.67 -13.13 -16.85
N VAL A 77 -4.11 -12.50 -17.93
CA VAL A 77 -5.53 -12.27 -18.21
C VAL A 77 -5.87 -12.90 -19.56
N ALA A 78 -6.94 -13.66 -19.60
CA ALA A 78 -7.45 -14.25 -20.82
C ALA A 78 -8.10 -13.15 -21.69
N SER A 79 -7.36 -12.70 -22.70
CA SER A 79 -7.80 -11.71 -23.70
C SER A 79 -7.04 -11.96 -25.00
N PRO A 80 -7.67 -11.80 -26.17
CA PRO A 80 -7.02 -11.91 -27.46
C PRO A 80 -6.08 -10.74 -27.75
N MET A 81 -6.13 -9.67 -26.97
CA MET A 81 -5.34 -8.46 -27.12
C MET A 81 -5.47 -7.83 -28.54
N THR A 82 -6.71 -7.77 -29.01
CA THR A 82 -7.07 -7.09 -30.25
C THR A 82 -7.45 -5.62 -29.99
N ALA A 83 -7.65 -4.83 -31.03
CA ALA A 83 -8.09 -3.44 -30.90
C ALA A 83 -9.41 -3.35 -30.12
N ASP A 84 -10.34 -4.29 -30.35
CA ASP A 84 -11.68 -4.27 -29.76
C ASP A 84 -11.76 -5.00 -28.41
N ASP A 85 -10.95 -6.06 -28.21
CA ASP A 85 -10.92 -6.84 -26.96
C ASP A 85 -9.49 -6.95 -26.43
N HIS A 86 -9.16 -6.09 -25.46
CA HIS A 86 -7.86 -6.07 -24.83
C HIS A 86 -7.96 -5.68 -23.34
N VAL A 87 -6.90 -5.91 -22.61
CA VAL A 87 -6.73 -5.44 -21.23
C VAL A 87 -6.17 -4.03 -21.25
N LYS A 88 -6.86 -3.10 -20.62
CA LYS A 88 -6.42 -1.69 -20.45
C LYS A 88 -5.44 -1.54 -19.31
N SER A 89 -5.73 -2.20 -18.18
CA SER A 89 -4.86 -2.11 -16.99
C SER A 89 -4.99 -3.32 -16.08
N ILE A 90 -3.92 -3.56 -15.31
CA ILE A 90 -3.89 -4.51 -14.22
C ILE A 90 -3.45 -3.76 -12.97
N HIS A 91 -4.21 -3.86 -11.90
CA HIS A 91 -3.95 -3.24 -10.60
C HIS A 91 -3.71 -4.33 -9.58
N VAL A 92 -2.67 -4.19 -8.75
CA VAL A 92 -2.30 -5.18 -7.74
C VAL A 92 -2.33 -4.54 -6.37
N PHE A 93 -2.99 -5.22 -5.45
CA PHE A 93 -3.20 -4.77 -4.09
C PHE A 93 -2.77 -5.84 -3.09
N ASN A 94 -2.48 -5.41 -1.89
CA ASN A 94 -2.17 -6.24 -0.74
C ASN A 94 -2.94 -5.77 0.50
N GLU A 95 -2.97 -6.60 1.53
CA GLU A 95 -3.77 -6.36 2.73
C GLU A 95 -2.98 -5.71 3.87
N LYS A 96 -1.68 -6.00 4.00
CA LYS A 96 -0.90 -5.66 5.21
C LYS A 96 0.29 -4.73 4.99
N ASN A 97 0.71 -4.48 3.75
CA ASN A 97 1.75 -3.49 3.54
C ASN A 97 1.24 -2.08 3.89
N PRO A 98 2.11 -1.14 4.27
CA PRO A 98 1.72 0.24 4.59
C PRO A 98 0.89 0.90 3.49
N LEU A 99 1.22 0.61 2.22
CA LEU A 99 0.45 1.04 1.06
C LEU A 99 -0.26 -0.18 0.44
N PRO A 100 -1.60 -0.17 0.34
CA PRO A 100 -2.35 -1.31 -0.20
C PRO A 100 -2.15 -1.50 -1.71
N ASN A 101 -1.81 -0.47 -2.47
CA ASN A 101 -1.53 -0.56 -3.91
C ASN A 101 -0.05 -0.93 -4.12
N ILE A 102 0.20 -2.13 -4.66
CA ILE A 102 1.55 -2.60 -5.01
C ILE A 102 2.01 -2.00 -6.34
N GLY A 103 1.10 -1.91 -7.32
CA GLY A 103 1.43 -1.39 -8.64
C GLY A 103 0.28 -1.39 -9.62
N ASN A 104 0.42 -0.56 -10.64
CA ASN A 104 -0.54 -0.42 -11.72
C ASN A 104 0.19 -0.59 -13.05
N PHE A 105 -0.31 -1.48 -13.89
CA PHE A 105 0.27 -1.79 -15.19
C PHE A 105 -0.74 -1.45 -16.28
N TYR A 106 -0.35 -0.62 -17.20
CA TYR A 106 -1.20 -0.19 -18.31
C TYR A 106 -0.77 -0.92 -19.57
N LEU A 107 -1.73 -1.54 -20.23
CA LEU A 107 -1.52 -2.36 -21.42
C LEU A 107 -2.33 -1.78 -22.57
N GLY A 108 -2.00 -2.21 -23.77
CA GLY A 108 -2.74 -1.93 -24.98
C GLY A 108 -2.73 -3.12 -25.91
N PRO A 109 -3.50 -3.10 -27.01
CA PRO A 109 -3.58 -4.23 -27.92
C PRO A 109 -2.22 -4.64 -28.52
N GLN A 110 -1.28 -3.73 -28.59
CA GLN A 110 0.07 -3.98 -29.12
C GLN A 110 0.97 -4.78 -28.15
N ALA A 111 0.54 -5.00 -26.91
CA ALA A 111 1.29 -5.80 -25.93
C ALA A 111 1.39 -7.30 -26.33
N GLY A 112 0.55 -7.76 -27.24
CA GLY A 112 0.52 -9.13 -27.75
C GLY A 112 -0.09 -10.12 -26.78
N ARG A 113 0.16 -9.99 -25.48
CA ARG A 113 -0.46 -10.78 -24.41
C ARG A 113 -0.67 -9.93 -23.15
N ALA A 114 -1.76 -10.19 -22.43
CA ALA A 114 -2.04 -9.56 -21.17
C ALA A 114 -1.35 -10.33 -20.03
N GLN A 115 -0.04 -10.14 -19.89
CA GLN A 115 0.77 -10.76 -18.85
C GLN A 115 1.76 -9.77 -18.26
N VAL A 116 1.87 -9.79 -16.94
CA VAL A 116 2.85 -9.01 -16.17
C VAL A 116 3.59 -9.96 -15.25
N SER A 117 4.92 -9.97 -15.34
CA SER A 117 5.80 -10.70 -14.44
C SER A 117 6.72 -9.72 -13.74
N THR A 118 6.73 -9.76 -12.41
CA THR A 118 7.52 -8.84 -11.58
C THR A 118 7.85 -9.46 -10.24
N ARG A 119 8.58 -8.73 -9.41
CA ARG A 119 8.81 -9.05 -8.01
C ARG A 119 8.16 -7.99 -7.13
N ILE A 120 7.52 -8.44 -6.06
CA ILE A 120 6.84 -7.59 -5.09
C ILE A 120 7.44 -7.78 -3.69
N ARG A 121 7.13 -6.86 -2.77
CA ARG A 121 7.47 -6.98 -1.36
C ARG A 121 6.21 -7.25 -0.55
N LEU A 122 6.30 -8.19 0.39
CA LEU A 122 5.22 -8.53 1.30
C LEU A 122 5.72 -8.39 2.75
N ALA A 123 5.12 -7.47 3.47
CA ALA A 123 5.47 -7.17 4.86
C ALA A 123 5.15 -8.31 5.83
N ASP A 124 4.20 -9.18 5.49
CA ASP A 124 3.75 -10.30 6.31
C ASP A 124 2.95 -11.28 5.44
N SER A 125 2.55 -12.41 6.01
CA SER A 125 1.55 -13.32 5.43
C SER A 125 0.25 -12.58 5.22
N GLN A 126 -0.25 -12.55 3.99
CA GLN A 126 -1.36 -11.69 3.61
C GLN A 126 -2.04 -12.12 2.32
N LYS A 127 -3.19 -11.53 2.07
CA LYS A 127 -3.90 -11.64 0.80
C LYS A 127 -3.33 -10.67 -0.24
N VAL A 128 -3.13 -11.17 -1.45
CA VAL A 128 -2.79 -10.38 -2.65
C VAL A 128 -3.97 -10.45 -3.61
N VAL A 129 -4.39 -9.29 -4.12
CA VAL A 129 -5.53 -9.14 -5.03
C VAL A 129 -5.04 -8.52 -6.32
N ALA A 130 -5.40 -9.12 -7.45
CA ALA A 130 -5.17 -8.55 -8.77
C ALA A 130 -6.52 -8.25 -9.45
N ILE A 131 -6.62 -7.06 -10.07
CA ILE A 131 -7.80 -6.59 -10.78
C ILE A 131 -7.39 -6.15 -12.17
N ALA A 132 -8.06 -6.69 -13.19
CA ALA A 132 -7.88 -6.30 -14.57
C ALA A 132 -9.11 -5.51 -15.07
N ARG A 133 -8.85 -4.40 -15.78
CA ARG A 133 -9.86 -3.65 -16.53
C ARG A 133 -9.71 -3.96 -18.01
N LEU A 134 -10.78 -4.40 -18.64
CA LEU A 134 -10.83 -4.71 -20.06
C LEU A 134 -11.28 -3.50 -20.90
N SER A 135 -11.21 -3.63 -22.22
CA SER A 135 -11.61 -2.60 -23.19
C SER A 135 -13.09 -2.24 -23.12
N ASP A 136 -13.95 -3.19 -22.69
CA ASP A 136 -15.37 -3.00 -22.43
C ASP A 136 -15.69 -2.39 -21.06
N ASP A 137 -14.66 -1.90 -20.35
CA ASP A 137 -14.72 -1.36 -19.00
C ASP A 137 -15.22 -2.33 -17.92
N SER A 138 -15.27 -3.61 -18.23
CA SER A 138 -15.51 -4.65 -17.22
C SER A 138 -14.27 -4.88 -16.35
N PHE A 139 -14.51 -5.20 -15.06
CA PHE A 139 -13.47 -5.50 -14.10
C PHE A 139 -13.50 -6.97 -13.70
N TRP A 140 -12.31 -7.57 -13.68
CA TRP A 140 -12.09 -8.96 -13.32
C TRP A 140 -11.08 -9.07 -12.20
N GLN A 141 -11.39 -9.86 -11.18
CA GLN A 141 -10.53 -10.01 -10.02
C GLN A 141 -10.13 -11.46 -9.76
N VAL A 142 -8.99 -11.59 -9.11
CA VAL A 142 -8.52 -12.82 -8.46
C VAL A 142 -7.81 -12.45 -7.17
N SER A 143 -7.88 -13.30 -6.16
CA SER A 143 -7.11 -13.15 -4.93
C SER A 143 -6.43 -14.45 -4.55
N THR A 144 -5.30 -14.35 -3.86
CA THR A 144 -4.58 -15.50 -3.30
C THR A 144 -4.01 -15.12 -1.94
N ASP A 145 -3.95 -16.08 -1.02
CA ASP A 145 -3.29 -15.93 0.26
C ASP A 145 -1.84 -16.42 0.12
N VAL A 146 -0.91 -15.64 0.67
CA VAL A 146 0.53 -15.92 0.63
C VAL A 146 1.05 -15.98 2.05
N ILE A 147 1.73 -17.08 2.38
CA ILE A 147 2.42 -17.25 3.67
C ILE A 147 3.85 -16.80 3.51
N VAL A 148 4.30 -15.87 4.36
CA VAL A 148 5.66 -15.31 4.37
C VAL A 148 6.32 -15.71 5.68
N THR A 149 7.45 -16.41 5.62
CA THR A 149 8.17 -16.85 6.82
C THR A 149 9.16 -15.81 7.34
N LEU A 150 9.78 -15.03 6.44
CA LEU A 150 10.61 -13.88 6.77
C LEU A 150 10.01 -12.63 6.11
N ALA A 151 9.42 -11.77 6.92
CA ALA A 151 8.79 -10.53 6.49
C ALA A 151 9.75 -9.62 5.72
N ALA A 152 9.23 -8.85 4.77
CA ALA A 152 10.00 -7.78 4.16
C ALA A 152 10.29 -6.67 5.19
N CYS A 153 11.50 -6.12 5.17
CA CYS A 153 11.77 -4.87 5.85
C CYS A 153 10.97 -3.78 5.12
N THR A 154 9.92 -3.31 5.74
CA THR A 154 9.22 -2.10 5.30
C THR A 154 9.94 -0.95 5.95
N ASP A 155 10.78 -0.23 5.19
CA ASP A 155 11.33 1.03 5.64
C ASP A 155 10.14 1.96 5.93
N GLU A 156 9.98 2.33 7.20
CA GLU A 156 9.06 3.41 7.55
C GLU A 156 9.58 4.66 6.85
N VAL A 157 8.78 5.20 5.95
CA VAL A 157 9.07 6.51 5.33
C VAL A 157 8.94 7.56 6.43
N ASN A 158 10.09 7.96 6.98
CA ASN A 158 10.21 9.11 7.88
C ASN A 158 9.93 10.41 7.12
#